data_264896fa6923bcb8758def8daf98f328
#
_entry.id   264896fa6923bcb8758def8daf98f328
#
_cell.length_a   1.000
_cell.length_b   1.000
_cell.length_c   1.000
_cell.angle_alpha   90.00
_cell.angle_beta   90.00
_cell.angle_gamma   90.00
#
_symmetry.space_group_name_H-M   'P 1'
#
loop_
_entity.id
_entity.type
_entity.pdbx_description
1 polymer ?
#
loop_
_entity_poly.entity_id
_entity_poly.type
_entity_poly.pdbx_seq_one_letter_code
_entity_poly.pdbx_strand_id
1 'polypeptide(L)'
;VKLCSPFASCYNKVEIRKEVKKMEFPPINIPDLSNIMVDPPPITLSYSDTQFEVIKRYVEDFQASLDNEHDVGLMLTNFGATMLMEVTEISYEESVLMVFKGYVNGRMSTLIQHVSQLNFLLTSVEKSPETPKRQIGFTAP
;
A
#
# COMPACT_ATOMS: atom_id res chain seq x y z
N VAL A 1 -4.79 -44.31 -56.67
CA VAL A 1 -3.88 -44.51 -55.55
C VAL A 1 -4.14 -43.44 -54.51
N LYS A 2 -4.84 -43.77 -53.44
CA LYS A 2 -5.14 -42.85 -52.33
C LYS A 2 -4.00 -42.95 -51.33
N LEU A 3 -3.28 -41.86 -51.19
CA LEU A 3 -2.29 -41.67 -50.14
C LEU A 3 -3.03 -41.43 -48.81
N CYS A 4 -2.97 -42.40 -47.92
CA CYS A 4 -3.40 -42.23 -46.51
C CYS A 4 -2.36 -41.40 -45.77
N SER A 5 -2.77 -40.30 -45.24
CA SER A 5 -1.98 -39.48 -44.31
C SER A 5 -1.96 -40.12 -42.92
N PRO A 6 -0.78 -40.31 -42.27
CA PRO A 6 -0.66 -41.03 -41.00
C PRO A 6 -0.66 -40.10 -39.79
N PHE A 7 -1.71 -39.27 -39.63
CA PHE A 7 -1.89 -38.50 -38.42
C PHE A 7 -3.37 -38.43 -38.00
N ALA A 8 -3.97 -39.59 -37.78
CA ALA A 8 -5.20 -39.68 -37.05
C ALA A 8 -4.88 -40.26 -35.67
N SER A 9 -4.65 -39.36 -34.70
CA SER A 9 -4.49 -39.72 -33.30
C SER A 9 -5.80 -40.33 -32.79
N CYS A 10 -5.78 -41.63 -32.50
CA CYS A 10 -6.86 -42.30 -31.80
C CYS A 10 -6.92 -41.81 -30.36
N TYR A 11 -7.70 -40.76 -30.12
CA TYR A 11 -8.13 -40.49 -28.75
C TYR A 11 -9.23 -41.49 -28.39
N ASN A 12 -8.83 -42.50 -27.63
CA ASN A 12 -9.76 -43.37 -26.93
C ASN A 12 -10.55 -42.50 -25.97
N LYS A 13 -11.81 -42.26 -26.31
CA LYS A 13 -12.80 -41.65 -25.44
C LYS A 13 -13.13 -42.62 -24.31
N VAL A 14 -12.32 -42.60 -23.26
CA VAL A 14 -12.66 -43.27 -22.01
C VAL A 14 -13.82 -42.49 -21.41
N GLU A 15 -15.03 -42.99 -21.58
CA GLU A 15 -16.20 -42.55 -20.84
C GLU A 15 -16.00 -42.91 -19.37
N ILE A 16 -15.43 -41.98 -18.61
CA ILE A 16 -15.46 -42.07 -17.16
C ILE A 16 -16.88 -41.65 -16.75
N ARG A 17 -17.76 -42.63 -16.62
CA ARG A 17 -19.00 -42.47 -15.85
C ARG A 17 -18.61 -42.21 -14.40
N LYS A 18 -18.42 -40.98 -14.05
CA LYS A 18 -18.39 -40.56 -12.64
C LYS A 18 -19.81 -40.66 -12.10
N GLU A 19 -20.10 -41.74 -11.41
CA GLU A 19 -21.23 -41.73 -10.48
C GLU A 19 -20.98 -40.62 -9.46
N VAL A 20 -21.57 -39.46 -9.70
CA VAL A 20 -21.62 -38.38 -8.72
C VAL A 20 -22.58 -38.88 -7.63
N LYS A 21 -22.03 -39.50 -6.61
CA LYS A 21 -22.76 -39.84 -5.41
C LYS A 21 -23.22 -38.52 -4.82
N LYS A 22 -24.53 -38.23 -4.95
CA LYS A 22 -25.14 -37.02 -4.41
C LYS A 22 -24.92 -37.04 -2.90
N MET A 23 -23.95 -36.26 -2.42
CA MET A 23 -23.80 -36.06 -0.98
C MET A 23 -24.99 -35.25 -0.51
N GLU A 24 -25.94 -35.88 0.13
CA GLU A 24 -26.99 -35.18 0.85
C GLU A 24 -26.40 -34.68 2.17
N PHE A 25 -26.17 -33.41 2.24
CA PHE A 25 -25.83 -32.75 3.51
C PHE A 25 -27.08 -32.65 4.37
N PRO A 26 -26.98 -32.96 5.66
CA PRO A 26 -28.11 -32.75 6.56
C PRO A 26 -28.49 -31.26 6.54
N PRO A 27 -29.80 -30.96 6.70
CA PRO A 27 -30.22 -29.55 6.70
C PRO A 27 -29.51 -28.83 7.84
N ILE A 28 -28.73 -27.79 7.47
CA ILE A 28 -28.10 -26.92 8.44
C ILE A 28 -29.20 -26.06 9.04
N ASN A 29 -29.48 -26.29 10.33
CA ASN A 29 -30.42 -25.45 11.07
C ASN A 29 -29.69 -24.13 11.40
N ILE A 30 -29.85 -23.15 10.50
CA ILE A 30 -29.31 -21.80 10.74
C ILE A 30 -30.28 -21.13 11.71
N PRO A 31 -29.82 -20.76 12.91
CA PRO A 31 -30.68 -20.00 13.83
C PRO A 31 -31.10 -18.70 13.15
N ASP A 32 -32.35 -18.30 13.37
CA ASP A 32 -32.87 -17.04 12.86
C ASP A 32 -32.10 -15.87 13.50
N LEU A 33 -31.23 -15.25 12.72
CA LEU A 33 -30.42 -14.10 13.14
C LEU A 33 -31.10 -12.76 12.84
N SER A 34 -32.35 -12.77 12.41
CA SER A 34 -33.09 -11.54 12.04
C SER A 34 -33.25 -10.54 13.20
N ASN A 35 -33.09 -10.98 14.43
CA ASN A 35 -33.19 -10.13 15.64
C ASN A 35 -31.83 -9.68 16.19
N ILE A 36 -30.74 -10.11 15.58
CA ILE A 36 -29.41 -9.61 15.94
C ILE A 36 -29.12 -8.40 15.05
N MET A 37 -29.70 -7.26 15.39
CA MET A 37 -29.18 -5.97 14.95
C MET A 37 -27.86 -5.73 15.70
N VAL A 38 -26.80 -6.35 15.20
CA VAL A 38 -25.44 -5.91 15.52
C VAL A 38 -25.20 -4.73 14.60
N ASP A 39 -25.26 -3.52 15.13
CA ASP A 39 -24.69 -2.39 14.41
C ASP A 39 -23.29 -2.79 14.01
N PRO A 40 -22.95 -2.76 12.70
CA PRO A 40 -21.60 -3.07 12.30
C PRO A 40 -20.68 -2.14 13.09
N PRO A 41 -19.60 -2.66 13.70
CA PRO A 41 -18.66 -1.79 14.39
C PRO A 41 -18.27 -0.68 13.42
N PRO A 42 -18.15 0.56 13.88
CA PRO A 42 -17.72 1.64 12.99
C PRO A 42 -16.45 1.18 12.30
N ILE A 43 -16.53 1.01 11.00
CA ILE A 43 -15.37 0.63 10.19
C ILE A 43 -14.48 1.87 10.23
N THR A 44 -13.60 1.94 11.22
CA THR A 44 -12.45 2.83 11.20
C THR A 44 -11.51 2.31 10.14
N LEU A 45 -11.88 2.50 8.89
CA LEU A 45 -10.95 2.35 7.79
C LEU A 45 -9.82 3.34 8.08
N SER A 46 -8.58 2.85 8.03
CA SER A 46 -7.40 3.68 8.16
C SER A 46 -7.31 4.60 6.94
N TYR A 47 -8.07 5.66 6.98
CA TYR A 47 -8.06 6.67 5.94
C TYR A 47 -6.77 7.47 5.97
N SER A 48 -6.52 8.19 4.90
CA SER A 48 -5.32 9.02 4.74
C SER A 48 -5.16 10.06 5.85
N ASP A 49 -6.25 10.63 6.35
CA ASP A 49 -6.26 11.57 7.48
C ASP A 49 -5.67 10.96 8.76
N THR A 50 -6.10 9.74 9.11
CA THR A 50 -5.57 9.02 10.28
C THR A 50 -4.09 8.66 10.09
N GLN A 51 -3.71 8.20 8.91
CA GLN A 51 -2.32 7.87 8.59
C GLN A 51 -1.45 9.14 8.59
N PHE A 52 -1.98 10.24 8.07
CA PHE A 52 -1.31 11.53 8.08
C PHE A 52 -0.94 11.99 9.51
N GLU A 53 -1.87 11.94 10.45
CA GLU A 53 -1.62 12.31 11.85
C GLU A 53 -0.56 11.41 12.51
N VAL A 54 -0.60 10.11 12.21
CA VAL A 54 0.40 9.16 12.72
C VAL A 54 1.78 9.48 12.13
N ILE A 55 1.89 9.68 10.82
CA ILE A 55 3.14 9.99 10.14
C ILE A 55 3.68 11.33 10.62
N LYS A 56 2.83 12.35 10.73
CA LYS A 56 3.20 13.67 11.24
C LYS A 56 3.89 13.57 12.60
N ARG A 57 3.29 12.85 13.53
CA ARG A 57 3.87 12.65 14.87
C ARG A 57 5.26 12.00 14.78
N TYR A 58 5.41 10.92 14.02
CA TYR A 58 6.72 10.24 13.88
C TYR A 58 7.77 11.14 13.23
N VAL A 59 7.40 11.92 12.23
CA VAL A 59 8.30 12.86 11.57
C VAL A 59 8.71 13.99 12.51
N GLU A 60 7.76 14.57 13.24
CA GLU A 60 8.03 15.63 14.23
C GLU A 60 8.94 15.13 15.37
N ASP A 61 8.66 13.93 15.91
CA ASP A 61 9.50 13.32 16.94
C ASP A 61 10.91 13.02 16.44
N PHE A 62 11.02 12.49 15.22
CA PHE A 62 12.32 12.23 14.60
C PHE A 62 13.09 13.53 14.33
N GLN A 63 12.41 14.55 13.81
CA GLN A 63 12.99 15.86 13.54
C GLN A 63 13.48 16.55 14.83
N ALA A 64 12.74 16.39 15.92
CA ALA A 64 13.13 16.92 17.22
C ALA A 64 14.35 16.20 17.83
N SER A 65 14.57 14.93 17.45
CA SER A 65 15.72 14.15 17.89
C SER A 65 17.02 14.48 17.15
N LEU A 66 16.93 15.14 16.00
CA LEU A 66 18.09 15.49 15.18
C LEU A 66 18.77 16.77 15.69
N ASP A 67 20.10 16.78 15.58
CA ASP A 67 20.92 17.97 15.83
C ASP A 67 20.71 19.05 14.74
N ASN A 68 21.49 20.12 14.84
CA ASN A 68 21.39 21.25 13.89
C ASN A 68 22.13 21.00 12.56
N GLU A 69 22.89 19.91 12.46
CA GLU A 69 23.69 19.57 11.29
C GLU A 69 22.98 18.57 10.37
N HIS A 70 21.82 18.03 10.82
CA HIS A 70 21.07 17.06 10.08
C HIS A 70 19.62 17.49 9.85
N ASP A 71 19.13 17.15 8.67
CA ASP A 71 17.74 17.27 8.26
C ASP A 71 17.08 15.90 8.10
N VAL A 72 15.75 15.87 8.08
CA VAL A 72 14.99 14.64 7.83
C VAL A 72 14.93 14.35 6.34
N GLY A 73 15.24 13.12 5.97
CA GLY A 73 15.02 12.58 4.64
C GLY A 73 14.11 11.36 4.66
N LEU A 74 13.39 11.13 3.60
CA LEU A 74 12.63 9.91 3.35
C LEU A 74 13.39 9.03 2.36
N MET A 75 13.75 7.84 2.81
CA MET A 75 14.36 6.83 1.93
C MET A 75 13.25 5.92 1.39
N LEU A 76 13.05 5.95 0.09
CA LEU A 76 12.05 5.19 -0.63
C LEU A 76 12.67 3.92 -1.20
N THR A 77 12.07 2.77 -0.92
CA THR A 77 12.64 1.47 -1.29
C THR A 77 11.90 0.75 -2.42
N ASN A 78 10.72 1.22 -2.82
CA ASN A 78 9.82 0.51 -3.73
C ASN A 78 10.03 0.79 -5.22
N PHE A 79 11.06 1.52 -5.60
CA PHE A 79 11.27 1.95 -6.99
C PHE A 79 12.42 1.20 -7.70
N GLY A 80 12.73 -0.02 -7.26
CA GLY A 80 13.79 -0.83 -7.86
C GLY A 80 15.22 -0.39 -7.50
N ALA A 81 15.38 0.80 -6.91
CA ALA A 81 16.61 1.31 -6.32
C ALA A 81 16.26 2.15 -5.09
N THR A 82 17.19 2.22 -4.14
CA THR A 82 17.04 3.10 -2.99
C THR A 82 17.06 4.56 -3.46
N MET A 83 16.02 5.29 -3.17
CA MET A 83 15.86 6.69 -3.54
C MET A 83 15.70 7.53 -2.29
N LEU A 84 16.55 8.55 -2.14
CA LEU A 84 16.44 9.52 -1.07
C LEU A 84 15.62 10.71 -1.53
N MET A 85 14.58 11.02 -0.80
CA MET A 85 13.75 12.19 -1.01
C MET A 85 13.91 13.17 0.17
N GLU A 86 14.34 14.38 -0.14
CA GLU A 86 14.37 15.49 0.82
C GLU A 86 12.99 16.13 0.86
N VAL A 87 12.16 15.66 1.79
CA VAL A 87 10.77 16.08 1.89
C VAL A 87 10.64 17.47 2.46
N THR A 88 9.83 18.28 1.83
CA THR A 88 9.49 19.65 2.27
C THR A 88 8.06 19.75 2.79
N GLU A 89 7.15 18.95 2.26
CA GLU A 89 5.74 18.98 2.62
C GLU A 89 5.13 17.59 2.54
N ILE A 90 4.30 17.27 3.51
CA ILE A 90 3.46 16.05 3.53
C ILE A 90 2.00 16.52 3.63
N SER A 91 1.17 15.98 2.75
CA SER A 91 -0.26 16.22 2.73
C SER A 91 -1.02 14.93 2.40
N TYR A 92 -2.33 14.99 2.46
CA TYR A 92 -3.18 13.89 1.98
C TYR A 92 -4.29 14.45 1.10
N GLU A 93 -4.80 13.61 0.22
CA GLU A 93 -5.93 13.94 -0.64
C GLU A 93 -6.91 12.79 -0.65
N GLU A 94 -8.18 13.14 -0.62
CA GLU A 94 -9.26 12.16 -0.55
C GLU A 94 -9.08 11.22 0.67
N SER A 95 -9.70 10.05 0.61
CA SER A 95 -9.69 9.14 1.75
C SER A 95 -8.48 8.21 1.80
N VAL A 96 -7.68 8.12 0.72
CA VAL A 96 -6.72 7.03 0.57
C VAL A 96 -5.35 7.43 0.00
N LEU A 97 -5.13 8.70 -0.34
CA LEU A 97 -3.89 9.16 -0.95
C LEU A 97 -3.06 9.99 0.03
N MET A 98 -1.77 9.68 0.09
CA MET A 98 -0.75 10.50 0.73
C MET A 98 0.13 11.15 -0.33
N VAL A 99 0.45 12.42 -0.13
CA VAL A 99 1.23 13.22 -1.07
C VAL A 99 2.46 13.76 -0.35
N PHE A 100 3.63 13.44 -0.89
CA PHE A 100 4.92 13.89 -0.38
C PHE A 100 5.55 14.79 -1.45
N LYS A 101 5.84 16.03 -1.11
CA LYS A 101 6.55 16.97 -1.99
C LYS A 101 7.96 17.21 -1.46
N GLY A 102 8.91 17.34 -2.36
CA GLY A 102 10.30 17.54 -1.98
C GLY A 102 11.25 17.44 -3.16
N TYR A 103 12.50 17.12 -2.88
CA TYR A 103 13.54 17.03 -3.88
C TYR A 103 14.14 15.63 -3.92
N VAL A 104 14.30 15.09 -5.12
CA VAL A 104 15.02 13.86 -5.40
C VAL A 104 16.16 14.20 -6.36
N ASN A 105 17.41 13.96 -5.93
CA ASN A 105 18.61 14.33 -6.71
C ASN A 105 18.58 15.80 -7.18
N GLY A 106 18.17 16.72 -6.30
CA GLY A 106 18.08 18.16 -6.58
C GLY A 106 16.92 18.58 -7.50
N ARG A 107 16.04 17.64 -7.88
CA ARG A 107 14.86 17.93 -8.71
C ARG A 107 13.60 17.92 -7.86
N MET A 108 12.77 18.94 -8.00
CA MET A 108 11.46 18.95 -7.36
C MET A 108 10.63 17.78 -7.83
N SER A 109 10.10 17.02 -6.88
CA SER A 109 9.38 15.77 -7.11
C SER A 109 8.18 15.69 -6.18
N THR A 110 7.12 15.09 -6.68
CA THR A 110 5.93 14.76 -5.89
C THR A 110 5.69 13.27 -5.94
N LEU A 111 5.64 12.65 -4.78
CA LEU A 111 5.30 11.25 -4.62
C LEU A 111 3.85 11.16 -4.15
N ILE A 112 3.04 10.41 -4.88
CA ILE A 112 1.66 10.11 -4.52
C ILE A 112 1.57 8.62 -4.27
N GLN A 113 1.13 8.25 -3.06
CA GLN A 113 1.00 6.85 -2.66
C GLN A 113 -0.37 6.59 -2.04
N HIS A 114 -0.91 5.43 -2.35
CA HIS A 114 -2.06 4.91 -1.63
C HIS A 114 -1.63 4.53 -0.20
N VAL A 115 -2.48 4.78 0.81
CA VAL A 115 -2.17 4.51 2.22
C VAL A 115 -1.75 3.06 2.51
N SER A 116 -2.24 2.10 1.73
CA SER A 116 -1.84 0.68 1.84
C SER A 116 -0.44 0.37 1.28
N GLN A 117 0.17 1.31 0.58
CA GLN A 117 1.48 1.15 -0.07
C GLN A 117 2.57 1.99 0.59
N LEU A 118 2.27 2.63 1.69
CA LEU A 118 3.24 3.44 2.42
C LEU A 118 4.38 2.56 2.94
N ASN A 119 5.55 2.79 2.41
CA ASN A 119 6.77 2.09 2.79
C ASN A 119 7.97 3.02 2.58
N PHE A 120 8.44 3.61 3.66
CA PHE A 120 9.59 4.50 3.65
C PHE A 120 10.34 4.42 4.98
N LEU A 121 11.59 4.81 4.94
CA LEU A 121 12.46 4.92 6.10
C LEU A 121 12.73 6.40 6.37
N LEU A 122 12.50 6.85 7.59
CA LEU A 122 13.01 8.13 8.05
C LEU A 122 14.51 8.02 8.29
N THR A 123 15.27 8.92 7.71
CA THR A 123 16.73 8.95 7.85
C THR A 123 17.22 10.36 8.08
N SER A 124 18.38 10.49 8.73
CA SER A 124 19.08 11.76 8.85
C SER A 124 19.90 12.00 7.59
N VAL A 125 19.89 13.22 7.11
CA VAL A 125 20.69 13.69 5.97
C VAL A 125 21.56 14.84 6.42
N GLU A 126 22.84 14.79 6.09
CA GLU A 126 23.77 15.89 6.38
C GLU A 126 23.31 17.15 5.67
N LYS A 127 23.24 18.22 6.42
CA LYS A 127 22.87 19.55 5.94
C LYS A 127 24.10 20.33 5.54
N SER A 128 24.04 21.05 4.42
CA SER A 128 25.07 22.05 4.11
C SER A 128 25.07 23.16 5.18
N PRO A 129 26.26 23.57 5.69
CA PRO A 129 26.35 24.55 6.77
C PRO A 129 25.72 25.91 6.44
N GLU A 130 25.57 26.21 5.15
CA GLU A 130 24.98 27.48 4.68
C GLU A 130 23.44 27.45 4.57
N THR A 131 22.82 26.28 4.73
CA THR A 131 21.38 26.16 4.59
C THR A 131 20.68 26.19 5.95
N PRO A 132 19.57 26.91 6.12
CA PRO A 132 18.79 26.87 7.35
C PRO A 132 18.21 25.47 7.57
N LYS A 133 17.98 25.07 8.82
CA LYS A 133 17.33 23.80 9.16
C LYS A 133 15.96 23.75 8.50
N ARG A 134 15.72 22.72 7.70
CA ARG A 134 14.44 22.51 7.04
C ARG A 134 13.44 21.92 8.02
N GLN A 135 12.24 22.45 8.01
CA GLN A 135 11.09 21.85 8.68
C GLN A 135 10.15 21.30 7.62
N ILE A 136 9.69 20.08 7.83
CA ILE A 136 8.69 19.49 6.96
C ILE A 136 7.35 20.16 7.27
N GLY A 137 6.70 20.71 6.24
CA GLY A 137 5.36 21.26 6.35
C GLY A 137 4.30 20.13 6.32
N PHE A 138 3.23 20.32 7.08
CA PHE A 138 2.09 19.40 7.09
C PHE A 138 0.85 20.20 6.70
N THR A 139 0.24 19.81 5.59
CA THR A 139 -0.94 20.49 5.05
C THR A 139 -2.10 19.52 4.95
N ALA A 140 -3.18 19.79 5.67
CA ALA A 140 -4.45 19.13 5.48
C ALA A 140 -5.24 19.85 4.37
N PRO A 141 -6.08 19.14 3.59
CA PRO A 141 -6.94 19.74 2.57
C PRO A 141 -8.01 20.64 3.15
#